data_a096ca7e03240e0895c815d0449b1f33
#
_entry.id   a096ca7e03240e0895c815d0449b1f33
#
_cell.length_a   1.000
_cell.length_b   1.000
_cell.length_c   1.000
_cell.angle_alpha   90.00
_cell.angle_beta   90.00
_cell.angle_gamma   90.00
#
_symmetry.space_group_name_H-M   'P 1'
#
loop_
_entity.id
_entity.type
_entity.pdbx_description
1 polymer ?
#
loop_
_entity_poly.entity_id
_entity_poly.type
_entity_poly.pdbx_seq_one_letter_code
_entity_poly.pdbx_strand_id
1 'polypeptide(L)'
;MARRIYRFIWNRRLSSWQLQQGLYAIGQATVARYGADELVVAIDPVNFEKPYPHDLEGVSTVHKSCPPDRKGKARLARGYPALTACVVNLPEPVVTYAQWFSYTREFLSENVELMQAITTTRQLYPEHPLCFVADSG
;
A
#
# COMPACT_ATOMS: atom_id res chain seq x y z
N MET A 1 -14.05 -20.52 10.52
CA MET A 1 -12.92 -19.64 10.17
C MET A 1 -13.27 -18.15 10.24
N ALA A 2 -14.34 -17.66 9.62
CA ALA A 2 -14.74 -16.25 9.63
C ALA A 2 -14.85 -15.61 11.03
N ARG A 3 -15.49 -16.26 12.01
CA ARG A 3 -15.63 -15.73 13.39
C ARG A 3 -14.30 -15.45 14.09
N ARG A 4 -13.22 -16.21 13.80
CA ARG A 4 -11.89 -15.97 14.37
C ARG A 4 -11.23 -14.73 13.76
N ILE A 5 -11.40 -14.51 12.45
CA ILE A 5 -10.90 -13.33 11.75
C ILE A 5 -11.62 -12.07 12.25
N TYR A 6 -12.95 -12.14 12.41
CA TYR A 6 -13.71 -11.02 12.98
C TYR A 6 -13.24 -10.67 14.40
N ARG A 7 -13.06 -11.64 15.29
CA ARG A 7 -12.56 -11.40 16.65
C ARG A 7 -11.15 -10.83 16.65
N PHE A 8 -10.31 -11.21 15.71
CA PHE A 8 -8.97 -10.65 15.54
C PHE A 8 -9.03 -9.19 15.10
N ILE A 9 -9.80 -8.85 14.08
CA ILE A 9 -9.96 -7.48 13.55
C ILE A 9 -10.60 -6.55 14.60
N TRP A 10 -11.57 -7.04 15.39
CA TRP A 10 -12.24 -6.28 16.44
C TRP A 10 -11.48 -6.27 17.78
N ASN A 11 -10.29 -6.82 17.83
CA ASN A 11 -9.49 -6.80 19.04
C ASN A 11 -8.93 -5.39 19.27
N ARG A 12 -9.50 -4.66 20.23
CA ARG A 12 -9.07 -3.31 20.62
C ARG A 12 -7.61 -3.22 21.08
N ARG A 13 -6.94 -4.34 21.33
CA ARG A 13 -5.50 -4.42 21.68
C ARG A 13 -4.59 -4.44 20.47
N LEU A 14 -5.12 -4.69 19.26
CA LEU A 14 -4.38 -4.67 18.00
C LEU A 14 -4.40 -3.25 17.45
N SER A 15 -3.26 -2.60 17.41
CA SER A 15 -3.09 -1.34 16.70
C SER A 15 -2.62 -1.60 15.27
N SER A 16 -2.95 -0.69 14.35
CA SER A 16 -2.45 -0.72 12.97
C SER A 16 -0.91 -0.73 12.94
N TRP A 17 -0.28 -0.04 13.87
CA TRP A 17 1.16 -0.01 14.02
C TRP A 17 1.74 -1.40 14.35
N GLN A 18 1.14 -2.15 15.29
CA GLN A 18 1.59 -3.51 15.62
C GLN A 18 1.46 -4.47 14.44
N LEU A 19 0.37 -4.35 13.67
CA LEU A 19 0.18 -5.15 12.45
C LEU A 19 1.24 -4.82 11.41
N GLN A 20 1.56 -3.57 11.23
CA GLN A 20 2.57 -3.10 10.29
C GLN A 20 3.97 -3.59 10.70
N GLN A 21 4.32 -3.50 11.99
CA GLN A 21 5.60 -4.03 12.51
C GLN A 21 5.71 -5.54 12.30
N GLY A 22 4.62 -6.30 12.53
CA GLY A 22 4.57 -7.72 12.24
C GLY A 22 4.79 -8.04 10.76
N LEU A 23 4.17 -7.27 9.87
CA LEU A 23 4.34 -7.41 8.42
C LEU A 23 5.80 -7.14 8.00
N TYR A 24 6.41 -6.10 8.54
CA TYR A 24 7.81 -5.76 8.26
C TYR A 24 8.78 -6.85 8.77
N ALA A 25 8.54 -7.39 9.96
CA ALA A 25 9.36 -8.49 10.50
C ALA A 25 9.29 -9.75 9.63
N ILE A 26 8.10 -10.11 9.15
CA ILE A 26 7.92 -11.23 8.20
C ILE A 26 8.67 -10.93 6.91
N GLY A 27 8.57 -9.71 6.38
CA GLY A 27 9.26 -9.28 5.17
C GLY A 27 10.78 -9.39 5.29
N GLN A 28 11.35 -8.88 6.39
CA GLN A 28 12.78 -8.97 6.66
C GLN A 28 13.27 -10.43 6.76
N ALA A 29 12.50 -11.30 7.44
CA ALA A 29 12.82 -12.72 7.52
C ALA A 29 12.76 -13.40 6.14
N THR A 30 11.82 -12.99 5.28
CA THR A 30 11.70 -13.50 3.92
C THR A 30 12.90 -13.07 3.06
N VAL A 31 13.28 -11.79 3.09
CA VAL A 31 14.47 -11.29 2.39
C VAL A 31 15.73 -12.02 2.85
N ALA A 32 15.92 -12.17 4.16
CA ALA A 32 17.06 -12.89 4.73
C ALA A 32 17.10 -14.36 4.31
N ARG A 33 15.95 -15.02 4.17
CA ARG A 33 15.84 -16.42 3.71
C ARG A 33 16.33 -16.59 2.29
N TYR A 34 15.97 -15.68 1.38
CA TYR A 34 16.27 -15.81 -0.03
C TYR A 34 17.63 -15.21 -0.43
N GLY A 35 18.25 -14.37 0.42
CA GLY A 35 19.60 -13.86 0.25
C GLY A 35 19.82 -13.10 -1.05
N ALA A 36 18.91 -12.21 -1.42
CA ALA A 36 19.04 -11.41 -2.64
C ALA A 36 20.13 -10.35 -2.51
N ASP A 37 20.99 -10.22 -3.52
CA ASP A 37 22.04 -9.20 -3.57
C ASP A 37 21.49 -7.78 -3.79
N GLU A 38 20.34 -7.67 -4.48
CA GLU A 38 19.62 -6.44 -4.76
C GLU A 38 18.12 -6.68 -4.61
N LEU A 39 17.38 -5.69 -4.12
CA LEU A 39 15.93 -5.74 -4.01
C LEU A 39 15.29 -4.80 -5.03
N VAL A 40 14.44 -5.35 -5.90
CA VAL A 40 13.62 -4.56 -6.82
C VAL A 40 12.28 -4.28 -6.17
N VAL A 41 11.97 -3.00 -5.95
CA VAL A 41 10.78 -2.53 -5.24
C VAL A 41 9.83 -1.87 -6.24
N ALA A 42 8.71 -2.51 -6.51
CA ALA A 42 7.64 -1.90 -7.29
C ALA A 42 6.76 -1.02 -6.38
N ILE A 43 6.50 0.20 -6.82
CA ILE A 43 5.61 1.14 -6.14
C ILE A 43 4.40 1.38 -7.04
N ASP A 44 3.20 1.13 -6.50
CA ASP A 44 1.96 1.18 -7.26
C ASP A 44 0.87 1.95 -6.48
N PRO A 45 0.29 3.00 -7.08
CA PRO A 45 -0.90 3.64 -6.53
C PRO A 45 -2.12 2.74 -6.74
N VAL A 46 -2.90 2.54 -5.69
CA VAL A 46 -4.09 1.69 -5.67
C VAL A 46 -5.30 2.48 -5.20
N ASN A 47 -6.45 2.25 -5.83
CA ASN A 47 -7.70 2.88 -5.44
C ASN A 47 -8.67 1.84 -4.85
N PHE A 48 -9.04 2.01 -3.59
CA PHE A 48 -10.05 1.19 -2.92
C PHE A 48 -11.42 1.79 -3.07
N GLU A 49 -12.21 1.27 -4.00
CA GLU A 49 -13.60 1.71 -4.21
C GLU A 49 -14.49 1.31 -3.02
N LYS A 50 -15.36 2.22 -2.60
CA LYS A 50 -16.39 1.98 -1.58
C LYS A 50 -17.77 2.20 -2.19
N PRO A 51 -18.53 1.13 -2.48
CA PRO A 51 -19.84 1.25 -3.14
C PRO A 51 -20.90 1.97 -2.29
N TYR A 52 -20.75 1.98 -0.95
CA TYR A 52 -21.71 2.59 -0.01
C TYR A 52 -21.01 3.54 0.97
N PRO A 53 -20.52 4.71 0.52
CA PRO A 53 -19.64 5.55 1.33
C PRO A 53 -20.33 6.66 2.11
N HIS A 54 -21.64 6.56 2.38
CA HIS A 54 -22.46 7.70 2.84
C HIS A 54 -21.91 8.38 4.09
N ASP A 55 -21.30 7.63 5.03
CA ASP A 55 -20.83 8.15 6.31
C ASP A 55 -19.36 7.85 6.60
N LEU A 56 -18.57 7.56 5.57
CA LEU A 56 -17.16 7.24 5.74
C LEU A 56 -16.31 8.51 5.75
N GLU A 57 -15.62 8.70 6.86
CA GLU A 57 -14.73 9.83 7.07
C GLU A 57 -13.54 9.82 6.09
N GLY A 58 -13.20 10.98 5.50
CA GLY A 58 -12.06 11.11 4.60
C GLY A 58 -12.21 10.42 3.24
N VAL A 59 -13.41 9.96 2.88
CA VAL A 59 -13.66 9.40 1.55
C VAL A 59 -13.39 10.42 0.46
N SER A 60 -12.60 10.03 -0.53
CA SER A 60 -12.20 10.84 -1.69
C SER A 60 -12.89 10.37 -2.97
N THR A 61 -12.77 11.16 -4.01
CA THR A 61 -13.07 10.71 -5.37
C THR A 61 -11.83 10.05 -5.97
N VAL A 62 -11.95 8.81 -6.39
CA VAL A 62 -10.85 8.00 -6.94
C VAL A 62 -11.21 7.49 -8.33
N HIS A 63 -10.18 7.15 -9.11
CA HIS A 63 -10.38 6.49 -10.40
C HIS A 63 -10.78 5.04 -10.17
N LYS A 64 -11.75 4.56 -10.96
CA LYS A 64 -12.11 3.14 -10.99
C LYS A 64 -11.05 2.33 -11.71
N SER A 65 -10.76 1.14 -11.18
CA SER A 65 -9.93 0.13 -11.83
C SER A 65 -10.69 -0.57 -12.97
N CYS A 66 -11.27 0.21 -13.88
CA CYS A 66 -12.00 -0.31 -15.05
C CYS A 66 -11.70 0.58 -16.27
N PRO A 67 -11.85 0.04 -17.48
CA PRO A 67 -11.64 0.81 -18.71
C PRO A 67 -12.46 2.11 -18.73
N PRO A 68 -11.96 3.16 -19.40
CA PRO A 68 -12.70 4.39 -19.63
C PRO A 68 -14.07 4.13 -20.23
N ASP A 69 -14.97 5.10 -20.15
CA ASP A 69 -16.25 5.04 -20.81
C ASP A 69 -16.09 5.08 -22.36
N ARG A 70 -17.22 4.95 -23.10
CA ARG A 70 -17.19 4.99 -24.57
C ARG A 70 -16.68 6.31 -25.16
N LYS A 71 -16.58 7.37 -24.34
CA LYS A 71 -16.06 8.68 -24.72
C LYS A 71 -14.60 8.89 -24.27
N GLY A 72 -13.93 7.84 -23.78
CA GLY A 72 -12.55 7.90 -23.29
C GLY A 72 -12.40 8.59 -21.93
N LYS A 73 -13.49 8.87 -21.19
CA LYS A 73 -13.42 9.49 -19.87
C LYS A 73 -13.20 8.44 -18.81
N ALA A 74 -12.23 8.71 -17.92
CA ALA A 74 -12.01 7.91 -16.73
C ALA A 74 -13.28 7.84 -15.88
N ARG A 75 -13.62 6.65 -15.41
CA ARG A 75 -14.74 6.47 -14.50
C ARG A 75 -14.28 6.78 -13.07
N LEU A 76 -15.10 7.50 -12.33
CA LEU A 76 -14.83 7.89 -10.96
C LEU A 76 -15.74 7.13 -9.99
N ALA A 77 -15.23 6.93 -8.79
CA ALA A 77 -15.95 6.34 -7.66
C ALA A 77 -15.60 7.09 -6.37
N ARG A 78 -16.36 6.81 -5.33
CA ARG A 78 -15.98 7.18 -3.95
C ARG A 78 -15.08 6.09 -3.40
N GLY A 79 -14.01 6.48 -2.68
CA GLY A 79 -13.06 5.52 -2.15
C GLY A 79 -11.87 6.16 -1.44
N TYR A 80 -10.86 5.35 -1.22
CA TYR A 80 -9.60 5.76 -0.63
C TYR A 80 -8.46 5.48 -1.59
N PRO A 81 -7.66 6.49 -1.96
CA PRO A 81 -6.39 6.25 -2.62
C PRO A 81 -5.42 5.62 -1.61
N ALA A 82 -4.55 4.78 -2.10
CA ALA A 82 -3.47 4.18 -1.33
C ALA A 82 -2.21 4.06 -2.18
N LEU A 83 -1.07 3.98 -1.52
CA LEU A 83 0.19 3.66 -2.14
C LEU A 83 0.74 2.39 -1.52
N THR A 84 1.19 1.46 -2.36
CA THR A 84 1.83 0.22 -1.94
C THR A 84 3.23 0.14 -2.52
N ALA A 85 4.16 -0.42 -1.74
CA ALA A 85 5.50 -0.77 -2.22
C ALA A 85 5.79 -2.22 -1.85
N CYS A 86 6.28 -2.99 -2.83
CA CYS A 86 6.56 -4.41 -2.68
C CYS A 86 7.90 -4.77 -3.32
N VAL A 87 8.71 -5.59 -2.63
CA VAL A 87 9.82 -6.29 -3.26
C VAL A 87 9.25 -7.36 -4.17
N VAL A 88 9.62 -7.34 -5.45
CA VAL A 88 9.02 -8.19 -6.50
C VAL A 88 9.97 -9.18 -7.15
N ASN A 89 11.26 -9.12 -6.87
CA ASN A 89 12.26 -10.02 -7.40
C ASN A 89 12.58 -11.22 -6.49
N LEU A 90 11.74 -11.48 -5.50
CA LEU A 90 11.78 -12.68 -4.66
C LEU A 90 10.69 -13.67 -5.08
N PRO A 91 10.82 -14.98 -4.75
CA PRO A 91 9.77 -15.97 -5.00
C PRO A 91 8.42 -15.62 -4.31
N GLU A 92 8.47 -14.92 -3.19
CA GLU A 92 7.31 -14.40 -2.48
C GLU A 92 7.39 -12.88 -2.43
N PRO A 93 6.35 -12.13 -2.85
CA PRO A 93 6.36 -10.68 -2.77
C PRO A 93 6.38 -10.21 -1.31
N VAL A 94 7.18 -9.20 -1.04
CA VAL A 94 7.33 -8.63 0.31
C VAL A 94 6.82 -7.20 0.33
N VAL A 95 5.77 -6.95 1.10
CA VAL A 95 5.24 -5.60 1.29
C VAL A 95 6.17 -4.80 2.19
N THR A 96 6.65 -3.65 1.71
CA THR A 96 7.53 -2.73 2.44
C THR A 96 6.83 -1.44 2.84
N TYR A 97 5.74 -1.11 2.16
CA TYR A 97 4.90 0.04 2.47
C TYR A 97 3.47 -0.22 2.01
N ALA A 98 2.51 0.18 2.82
CA ALA A 98 1.10 0.19 2.45
C ALA A 98 0.39 1.26 3.27
N GLN A 99 -0.01 2.35 2.63
CA GLN A 99 -0.67 3.47 3.28
C GLN A 99 -1.85 3.95 2.45
N TRP A 100 -2.98 4.15 3.09
CA TRP A 100 -4.15 4.81 2.52
C TRP A 100 -4.10 6.27 2.93
N PHE A 101 -4.55 7.14 2.07
CA PHE A 101 -4.63 8.56 2.34
C PHE A 101 -5.96 9.13 1.86
N SER A 102 -6.18 10.39 2.08
CA SER A 102 -7.41 11.06 1.69
C SER A 102 -7.06 12.36 1.00
N TYR A 103 -7.52 12.58 -0.22
CA TYR A 103 -7.35 13.86 -0.91
C TYR A 103 -8.06 15.03 -0.21
N THR A 104 -8.94 14.74 0.76
CA THR A 104 -9.71 15.75 1.51
C THR A 104 -9.14 16.07 2.89
N ARG A 105 -8.10 15.33 3.34
CA ARG A 105 -7.53 15.47 4.69
C ARG A 105 -6.03 15.23 4.66
N GLU A 106 -5.29 16.20 5.20
CA GLU A 106 -3.83 16.11 5.45
C GLU A 106 -2.98 15.66 4.25
N PHE A 107 -3.57 15.71 3.05
CA PHE A 107 -2.89 15.32 1.83
C PHE A 107 -2.04 16.47 1.30
N LEU A 108 -0.73 16.24 1.15
CA LEU A 108 0.20 17.21 0.56
C LEU A 108 0.34 16.98 -0.95
N SER A 109 0.79 15.80 -1.33
CA SER A 109 0.88 15.38 -2.73
C SER A 109 1.20 13.89 -2.82
N GLU A 110 0.92 13.27 -3.97
CA GLU A 110 1.32 11.88 -4.26
C GLU A 110 2.84 11.70 -4.23
N ASN A 111 3.61 12.73 -4.60
CA ASN A 111 5.06 12.68 -4.49
C ASN A 111 5.55 12.58 -3.04
N VAL A 112 4.86 13.18 -2.09
CA VAL A 112 5.19 13.06 -0.66
C VAL A 112 4.94 11.62 -0.19
N GLU A 113 3.82 11.03 -0.59
CA GLU A 113 3.51 9.62 -0.29
C GLU A 113 4.56 8.67 -0.91
N LEU A 114 4.95 8.93 -2.17
CA LEU A 114 6.01 8.18 -2.85
C LEU A 114 7.34 8.28 -2.09
N MET A 115 7.73 9.46 -1.67
CA MET A 115 8.96 9.67 -0.89
C MET A 115 8.92 8.99 0.46
N GLN A 116 7.76 8.92 1.11
CA GLN A 116 7.58 8.17 2.36
C GLN A 116 7.75 6.66 2.13
N ALA A 117 7.19 6.11 1.05
CA ALA A 117 7.35 4.70 0.68
C ALA A 117 8.83 4.34 0.45
N ILE A 118 9.55 5.18 -0.31
CA ILE A 118 10.99 5.01 -0.58
C ILE A 118 11.78 5.07 0.74
N THR A 119 11.52 6.08 1.56
CA THR A 119 12.24 6.29 2.83
C THR A 119 12.02 5.11 3.78
N THR A 120 10.76 4.67 3.94
CA THR A 120 10.42 3.53 4.80
C THR A 120 11.10 2.26 4.31
N THR A 121 11.07 1.99 3.00
CA THR A 121 11.73 0.80 2.43
C THR A 121 13.24 0.83 2.66
N ARG A 122 13.88 1.97 2.47
CA ARG A 122 15.32 2.12 2.74
C ARG A 122 15.68 1.90 4.21
N GLN A 123 14.82 2.34 5.13
CA GLN A 123 15.00 2.11 6.57
C GLN A 123 14.84 0.63 6.95
N LEU A 124 13.97 -0.10 6.25
CA LEU A 124 13.76 -1.54 6.49
C LEU A 124 14.92 -2.40 5.98
N TYR A 125 15.60 -1.96 4.91
CA TYR A 125 16.66 -2.72 4.23
C TYR A 125 17.92 -1.87 3.98
N PRO A 126 18.56 -1.34 5.05
CA PRO A 126 19.66 -0.40 4.91
C PRO A 126 20.91 -1.01 4.24
N GLU A 127 21.09 -2.34 4.37
CA GLU A 127 22.26 -3.06 3.87
C GLU A 127 22.10 -3.58 2.43
N HIS A 128 20.90 -3.42 1.83
CA HIS A 128 20.63 -3.92 0.49
C HIS A 128 20.63 -2.79 -0.53
N PRO A 129 21.26 -2.96 -1.71
CA PRO A 129 20.98 -2.15 -2.87
C PRO A 129 19.49 -2.21 -3.22
N LEU A 130 18.86 -1.06 -3.47
CA LEU A 130 17.43 -0.95 -3.76
C LEU A 130 17.24 -0.32 -5.14
N CYS A 131 16.53 -1.01 -6.01
CA CYS A 131 16.06 -0.49 -7.30
C CYS A 131 14.54 -0.21 -7.18
N PHE A 132 14.12 1.03 -7.31
CA PHE A 132 12.71 1.41 -7.27
C PHE A 132 12.15 1.51 -8.67
N VAL A 133 10.99 0.89 -8.90
CA VAL A 133 10.23 0.93 -10.15
C VAL A 133 8.83 1.46 -9.82
N ALA A 134 8.45 2.53 -10.49
CA ALA A 134 7.11 3.11 -10.40
C ALA A 134 6.53 3.27 -11.79
N ASP A 135 5.23 3.04 -11.92
CA ASP A 135 4.53 3.38 -13.15
C ASP A 135 4.37 4.90 -13.21
N SER A 136 4.70 5.47 -14.35
CA SER A 136 4.63 6.92 -14.56
C SER A 136 3.22 7.42 -14.90
N GLY A 137 2.22 6.48 -14.93
CA GLY A 137 0.79 6.83 -15.15
C GLY A 137 0.50 7.47 -16.51
#